data_b7d49d0554f1654bd1eef2fe28bb1832
#
_entry.id   b7d49d0554f1654bd1eef2fe28bb1832
#
_cell.length_a   1.000
_cell.length_b   1.000
_cell.length_c   1.000
_cell.angle_alpha   90.00
_cell.angle_beta   90.00
_cell.angle_gamma   90.00
#
_symmetry.space_group_name_H-M   'P 1'
#
loop_
_entity.id
_entity.type
_entity.pdbx_description
1 polymer ?
#
loop_
_entity_poly.entity_id
_entity_poly.type
_entity_poly.pdbx_seq_one_letter_code
_entity_poly.pdbx_strand_id
1 'polypeptide(L)'
;MFIFPAIDLIEGCAVRLVRGDYAQKTVYSDNPAAVAQSFAKAGAEFLHLVDLEGAKDGTTPNLETIRDIVAKSGLKTEVGGGIRSEETIQKYLDAGVYRVILGTAAITQPDFLENMVAKYGEKIAVGVDIKDGMVAIKGWTEVSALTCDAFCEKLEKMGVKTIICTDISKDGLLSGTNLELYRHL
;
A
#
# COMPACT_ATOMS: atom_id res chain seq x y z
N MET A 1 -5.77 1.45 19.01
CA MET A 1 -4.74 1.43 17.96
C MET A 1 -4.84 0.07 17.27
N PHE A 2 -4.94 0.04 15.95
CA PHE A 2 -4.88 -1.20 15.18
C PHE A 2 -3.48 -1.39 14.61
N ILE A 3 -3.00 -2.63 14.61
CA ILE A 3 -1.72 -3.01 13.98
C ILE A 3 -2.03 -3.70 12.66
N PHE A 4 -1.41 -3.25 11.59
CA PHE A 4 -1.46 -3.85 10.27
C PHE A 4 -0.11 -4.54 10.00
N PRO A 5 0.03 -5.85 10.24
CA PRO A 5 1.18 -6.56 9.73
C PRO A 5 1.27 -6.38 8.22
N ALA A 6 2.49 -6.33 7.69
CA ALA A 6 2.70 -6.12 6.26
C ALA A 6 3.40 -7.31 5.59
N ILE A 7 3.03 -7.61 4.36
CA ILE A 7 3.69 -8.56 3.48
C ILE A 7 3.90 -7.92 2.12
N ASP A 8 5.14 -7.79 1.71
CA ASP A 8 5.52 -7.44 0.35
C ASP A 8 5.62 -8.70 -0.51
N LEU A 9 5.12 -8.65 -1.74
CA LEU A 9 5.06 -9.78 -2.66
C LEU A 9 5.91 -9.55 -3.89
N ILE A 10 6.76 -10.52 -4.21
CA ILE A 10 7.48 -10.68 -5.49
C ILE A 10 7.46 -12.16 -5.85
N GLU A 11 7.08 -12.49 -7.09
CA GLU A 11 7.07 -13.86 -7.62
C GLU A 11 6.29 -14.85 -6.72
N GLY A 12 5.18 -14.38 -6.14
CA GLY A 12 4.35 -15.18 -5.22
C GLY A 12 4.96 -15.41 -3.83
N CYS A 13 6.11 -14.84 -3.52
CA CYS A 13 6.81 -15.00 -2.24
C CYS A 13 6.66 -13.76 -1.36
N ALA A 14 6.68 -13.96 -0.04
CA ALA A 14 6.80 -12.90 0.94
C ALA A 14 8.27 -12.44 1.01
N VAL A 15 8.50 -11.17 0.73
CA VAL A 15 9.84 -10.58 0.63
C VAL A 15 9.99 -9.33 1.49
N ARG A 16 11.21 -8.82 1.57
CA ARG A 16 11.52 -7.50 2.05
C ARG A 16 12.59 -6.86 1.18
N LEU A 17 12.42 -5.59 0.89
CA LEU A 17 13.43 -4.74 0.26
C LEU A 17 14.10 -3.84 1.30
N VAL A 18 15.32 -3.44 1.07
CA VAL A 18 15.98 -2.39 1.84
C VAL A 18 15.76 -1.06 1.11
N ARG A 19 15.03 -0.14 1.71
CA ARG A 19 14.67 1.18 1.12
C ARG A 19 14.07 1.09 -0.30
N GLY A 20 13.28 0.05 -0.57
CA GLY A 20 12.66 -0.16 -1.88
C GLY A 20 13.61 -0.65 -2.97
N ASP A 21 14.85 -1.00 -2.66
CA ASP A 21 15.83 -1.49 -3.64
C ASP A 21 15.61 -2.96 -3.99
N TYR A 22 15.13 -3.24 -5.19
CA TYR A 22 14.88 -4.60 -5.70
C TYR A 22 16.15 -5.47 -5.78
N ALA A 23 17.35 -4.87 -5.87
CA ALA A 23 18.60 -5.61 -5.84
C ALA A 23 18.93 -6.13 -4.43
N GLN A 24 18.33 -5.56 -3.40
CA GLN A 24 18.50 -5.94 -2.00
C GLN A 24 17.27 -6.67 -1.46
N LYS A 25 16.76 -7.64 -2.24
CA LYS A 25 15.62 -8.49 -1.89
C LYS A 25 16.03 -9.62 -0.96
N THR A 26 15.30 -9.78 0.16
CA THR A 26 15.35 -10.96 1.02
C THR A 26 14.02 -11.69 0.95
N VAL A 27 14.04 -12.99 0.65
CA VAL A 27 12.85 -13.85 0.68
C VAL A 27 12.68 -14.40 2.10
N TYR A 28 11.51 -14.15 2.70
CA TYR A 28 11.16 -14.62 4.04
C TYR A 28 10.35 -15.90 4.00
N SER A 29 9.50 -16.07 2.97
CA SER A 29 8.66 -17.25 2.83
C SER A 29 8.19 -17.41 1.38
N ASP A 30 8.16 -18.64 0.92
CA ASP A 30 7.52 -19.07 -0.32
C ASP A 30 6.01 -19.37 -0.14
N ASN A 31 5.50 -19.21 1.09
CA ASN A 31 4.09 -19.42 1.42
C ASN A 31 3.54 -18.20 2.20
N PRO A 32 3.26 -17.07 1.52
CA PRO A 32 2.77 -15.86 2.17
C PRO A 32 1.39 -16.05 2.84
N ALA A 33 0.57 -16.99 2.38
CA ALA A 33 -0.71 -17.27 3.02
C ALA A 33 -0.51 -17.88 4.43
N ALA A 34 0.49 -18.74 4.60
CA ALA A 34 0.84 -19.27 5.93
C ALA A 34 1.37 -18.15 6.86
N VAL A 35 2.12 -17.20 6.32
CA VAL A 35 2.57 -16.01 7.08
C VAL A 35 1.36 -15.20 7.54
N ALA A 36 0.42 -14.89 6.65
CA ALA A 36 -0.80 -14.16 7.00
C ALA A 36 -1.66 -14.90 8.04
N GLN A 37 -1.78 -16.22 7.93
CA GLN A 37 -2.45 -17.03 8.96
C GLN A 37 -1.76 -16.94 10.32
N SER A 38 -0.43 -16.85 10.36
CA SER A 38 0.30 -16.66 11.62
C SER A 38 -0.02 -15.33 12.29
N PHE A 39 -0.18 -14.26 11.50
CA PHE A 39 -0.63 -12.96 11.98
C PHE A 39 -2.06 -13.01 12.52
N ALA A 40 -2.98 -13.68 11.80
CA ALA A 40 -4.35 -13.87 12.29
C ALA A 40 -4.37 -14.64 13.64
N LYS A 41 -3.59 -15.69 13.77
CA LYS A 41 -3.44 -16.45 15.03
C LYS A 41 -2.85 -15.62 16.17
N ALA A 42 -2.00 -14.64 15.84
CA ALA A 42 -1.43 -13.69 16.80
C ALA A 42 -2.40 -12.56 17.19
N GLY A 43 -3.62 -12.53 16.61
CA GLY A 43 -4.68 -11.57 16.94
C GLY A 43 -4.74 -10.35 16.01
N ALA A 44 -4.07 -10.36 14.87
CA ALA A 44 -4.27 -9.33 13.86
C ALA A 44 -5.69 -9.39 13.29
N GLU A 45 -6.28 -8.22 12.99
CA GLU A 45 -7.57 -8.09 12.31
C GLU A 45 -7.40 -7.63 10.86
N PHE A 46 -6.29 -6.96 10.59
CA PHE A 46 -5.96 -6.35 9.32
C PHE A 46 -4.65 -6.89 8.76
N LEU A 47 -4.46 -6.74 7.45
CA LEU A 47 -3.23 -7.08 6.75
C LEU A 47 -2.95 -6.04 5.65
N HIS A 48 -1.73 -5.55 5.59
CA HIS A 48 -1.24 -4.69 4.53
C HIS A 48 -0.43 -5.52 3.52
N LEU A 49 -0.80 -5.46 2.24
CA LEU A 49 -0.09 -6.14 1.15
C LEU A 49 0.43 -5.14 0.14
N VAL A 50 1.64 -5.38 -0.37
CA VAL A 50 2.18 -4.65 -1.51
C VAL A 50 2.56 -5.63 -2.62
N ASP A 51 1.94 -5.50 -3.79
CA ASP A 51 2.38 -6.14 -5.02
C ASP A 51 3.53 -5.32 -5.61
N LEU A 52 4.77 -5.68 -5.28
CA LEU A 52 5.95 -4.93 -5.70
C LEU A 52 6.21 -5.00 -7.20
N GLU A 53 5.82 -6.10 -7.85
CA GLU A 53 5.90 -6.21 -9.31
C GLU A 53 4.85 -5.32 -9.96
N GLY A 54 3.61 -5.33 -9.45
CA GLY A 54 2.58 -4.40 -9.86
C GLY A 54 3.00 -2.94 -9.68
N ALA A 55 3.70 -2.61 -8.58
CA ALA A 55 4.23 -1.28 -8.35
C ALA A 55 5.20 -0.84 -9.46
N LYS A 56 6.01 -1.77 -9.97
CA LYS A 56 7.00 -1.52 -11.02
C LYS A 56 6.37 -1.32 -12.39
N ASP A 57 5.48 -2.19 -12.82
CA ASP A 57 4.98 -2.23 -14.20
C ASP A 57 3.48 -1.97 -14.37
N GLY A 58 2.71 -1.94 -13.27
CA GLY A 58 1.26 -1.70 -13.29
C GLY A 58 0.42 -2.92 -13.64
N THR A 59 1.03 -4.10 -13.64
CA THR A 59 0.34 -5.39 -13.81
C THR A 59 -0.15 -5.94 -12.45
N THR A 60 -0.72 -7.13 -12.43
CA THR A 60 -1.20 -7.79 -11.21
C THR A 60 -0.71 -9.24 -11.13
N PRO A 61 0.62 -9.49 -11.17
CA PRO A 61 1.14 -10.85 -11.26
C PRO A 61 0.88 -11.66 -9.98
N ASN A 62 0.75 -11.01 -8.83
CA ASN A 62 0.49 -11.66 -7.55
C ASN A 62 -1.00 -11.77 -7.20
N LEU A 63 -1.93 -11.49 -8.12
CA LEU A 63 -3.38 -11.50 -7.84
C LEU A 63 -3.88 -12.83 -7.25
N GLU A 64 -3.45 -13.96 -7.80
CA GLU A 64 -3.85 -15.29 -7.28
C GLU A 64 -3.25 -15.57 -5.89
N THR A 65 -2.02 -15.16 -5.66
CA THR A 65 -1.38 -15.24 -4.33
C THR A 65 -2.15 -14.38 -3.31
N ILE A 66 -2.55 -13.17 -3.70
CA ILE A 66 -3.34 -12.25 -2.86
C ILE A 66 -4.71 -12.86 -2.55
N ARG A 67 -5.38 -13.46 -3.55
CA ARG A 67 -6.65 -14.18 -3.35
C ARG A 67 -6.51 -15.32 -2.35
N ASP A 68 -5.44 -16.10 -2.46
CA ASP A 68 -5.14 -17.21 -1.53
C ASP A 68 -4.89 -16.71 -0.10
N ILE A 69 -4.13 -15.61 0.05
CA ILE A 69 -3.90 -14.95 1.34
C ILE A 69 -5.22 -14.52 1.98
N VAL A 70 -6.07 -13.79 1.23
CA VAL A 70 -7.37 -13.31 1.71
C VAL A 70 -8.25 -14.47 2.16
N ALA A 71 -8.40 -15.49 1.31
CA ALA A 71 -9.25 -16.64 1.57
C ALA A 71 -8.80 -17.46 2.80
N LYS A 72 -7.49 -17.63 3.00
CA LYS A 72 -6.94 -18.48 4.06
C LYS A 72 -6.73 -17.76 5.38
N SER A 73 -6.42 -16.47 5.36
CA SER A 73 -6.15 -15.72 6.60
C SER A 73 -7.42 -15.20 7.28
N GLY A 74 -8.45 -14.85 6.50
CA GLY A 74 -9.67 -14.20 6.98
C GLY A 74 -9.45 -12.74 7.45
N LEU A 75 -8.26 -12.18 7.23
CA LEU A 75 -7.93 -10.81 7.61
C LEU A 75 -8.56 -9.78 6.67
N LYS A 76 -8.94 -8.62 7.19
CA LYS A 76 -9.30 -7.46 6.37
C LYS A 76 -8.05 -6.93 5.68
N THR A 77 -7.88 -7.30 4.41
CA THR A 77 -6.65 -7.06 3.66
C THR A 77 -6.75 -5.79 2.84
N GLU A 78 -5.77 -4.91 2.93
CA GLU A 78 -5.57 -3.81 1.99
C GLU A 78 -4.39 -4.11 1.07
N VAL A 79 -4.49 -3.67 -0.19
CA VAL A 79 -3.48 -3.95 -1.22
C VAL A 79 -3.06 -2.69 -1.94
N GLY A 80 -1.76 -2.45 -2.01
CA GLY A 80 -1.11 -1.47 -2.86
C GLY A 80 -0.20 -2.12 -3.90
N GLY A 81 0.29 -1.31 -4.84
CA GLY A 81 1.22 -1.76 -5.88
C GLY A 81 0.70 -1.50 -7.30
N GLY A 82 1.01 -0.35 -7.86
CA GLY A 82 0.80 -0.04 -9.27
C GLY A 82 -0.66 0.10 -9.75
N ILE A 83 -1.62 0.26 -8.86
CA ILE A 83 -3.04 0.39 -9.20
C ILE A 83 -3.28 1.73 -9.89
N ARG A 84 -3.66 1.68 -11.18
CA ARG A 84 -3.75 2.85 -12.06
C ARG A 84 -5.03 2.88 -12.91
N SER A 85 -5.92 1.89 -12.73
CA SER A 85 -7.17 1.77 -13.47
C SER A 85 -8.28 1.21 -12.60
N GLU A 86 -9.52 1.54 -12.96
CA GLU A 86 -10.71 0.98 -12.32
C GLU A 86 -10.79 -0.54 -12.49
N GLU A 87 -10.37 -1.07 -13.63
CA GLU A 87 -10.31 -2.52 -13.86
C GLU A 87 -9.43 -3.23 -12.84
N THR A 88 -8.26 -2.65 -12.51
CA THR A 88 -7.35 -3.20 -11.49
C THR A 88 -7.98 -3.13 -10.09
N ILE A 89 -8.64 -2.03 -9.76
CA ILE A 89 -9.39 -1.89 -8.50
C ILE A 89 -10.41 -3.02 -8.40
N GLN A 90 -11.22 -3.21 -9.44
CA GLN A 90 -12.27 -4.23 -9.44
C GLN A 90 -11.70 -5.64 -9.30
N LYS A 91 -10.59 -5.97 -9.98
CA LYS A 91 -9.92 -7.27 -9.86
C LYS A 91 -9.53 -7.60 -8.41
N TYR A 92 -8.97 -6.64 -7.68
CA TYR A 92 -8.61 -6.85 -6.28
C TYR A 92 -9.83 -6.95 -5.38
N LEU A 93 -10.86 -6.14 -5.59
CA LEU A 93 -12.10 -6.22 -4.83
C LEU A 93 -12.82 -7.56 -5.06
N ASP A 94 -12.84 -8.06 -6.31
CA ASP A 94 -13.41 -9.37 -6.66
C ASP A 94 -12.58 -10.54 -6.08
N ALA A 95 -11.30 -10.32 -5.82
CA ALA A 95 -10.45 -11.27 -5.10
C ALA A 95 -10.72 -11.27 -3.57
N GLY A 96 -11.64 -10.43 -3.08
CA GLY A 96 -12.02 -10.34 -1.68
C GLY A 96 -11.18 -9.36 -0.85
N VAL A 97 -10.35 -8.54 -1.49
CA VAL A 97 -9.58 -7.49 -0.81
C VAL A 97 -10.54 -6.47 -0.18
N TYR A 98 -10.30 -6.11 1.07
CA TYR A 98 -11.15 -5.18 1.81
C TYR A 98 -11.10 -3.77 1.22
N ARG A 99 -9.89 -3.26 0.87
CA ARG A 99 -9.68 -1.97 0.19
C ARG A 99 -8.38 -1.96 -0.61
N VAL A 100 -8.30 -1.07 -1.59
CA VAL A 100 -7.11 -0.86 -2.42
C VAL A 100 -6.43 0.47 -2.09
N ILE A 101 -5.12 0.54 -2.33
CA ILE A 101 -4.30 1.70 -2.02
C ILE A 101 -3.81 2.31 -3.34
N LEU A 102 -4.18 3.56 -3.58
CA LEU A 102 -3.71 4.34 -4.71
C LEU A 102 -2.52 5.21 -4.27
N GLY A 103 -1.35 4.99 -4.85
CA GLY A 103 -0.16 5.82 -4.63
C GLY A 103 0.01 6.86 -5.74
N THR A 104 0.98 6.65 -6.64
CA THR A 104 1.32 7.57 -7.73
C THR A 104 0.09 8.04 -8.54
N ALA A 105 -0.86 7.16 -8.81
CA ALA A 105 -2.08 7.51 -9.55
C ALA A 105 -2.93 8.57 -8.84
N ALA A 106 -2.95 8.59 -7.52
CA ALA A 106 -3.68 9.59 -6.74
C ALA A 106 -3.12 11.01 -6.93
N ILE A 107 -1.84 11.13 -7.28
CA ILE A 107 -1.16 12.41 -7.50
C ILE A 107 -1.22 12.80 -8.98
N THR A 108 -0.91 11.85 -9.86
CA THR A 108 -0.76 12.12 -11.30
C THR A 108 -2.08 12.15 -12.06
N GLN A 109 -3.15 11.59 -11.47
CA GLN A 109 -4.47 11.47 -12.08
C GLN A 109 -5.58 11.88 -11.08
N PRO A 110 -5.66 13.17 -10.70
CA PRO A 110 -6.60 13.62 -9.67
C PRO A 110 -8.07 13.34 -10.00
N ASP A 111 -8.47 13.48 -11.26
CA ASP A 111 -9.85 13.20 -11.70
C ASP A 111 -10.18 11.70 -11.58
N PHE A 112 -9.21 10.83 -11.85
CA PHE A 112 -9.35 9.39 -11.60
C PHE A 112 -9.57 9.11 -10.12
N LEU A 113 -8.74 9.70 -9.24
CA LEU A 113 -8.89 9.54 -7.80
C LEU A 113 -10.28 9.97 -7.34
N GLU A 114 -10.72 11.18 -7.74
CA GLU A 114 -12.03 11.72 -7.36
C GLU A 114 -13.17 10.79 -7.77
N ASN A 115 -13.15 10.30 -9.02
CA ASN A 115 -14.13 9.34 -9.52
C ASN A 115 -14.11 8.03 -8.73
N MET A 116 -12.92 7.50 -8.40
CA MET A 116 -12.81 6.24 -7.65
C MET A 116 -13.26 6.40 -6.20
N VAL A 117 -12.96 7.52 -5.57
CA VAL A 117 -13.44 7.85 -4.21
C VAL A 117 -14.97 7.99 -4.20
N ALA A 118 -15.53 8.70 -5.18
CA ALA A 118 -16.98 8.84 -5.30
C ALA A 118 -17.69 7.49 -5.51
N LYS A 119 -17.10 6.59 -6.28
CA LYS A 119 -17.69 5.29 -6.63
C LYS A 119 -17.51 4.23 -5.54
N TYR A 120 -16.33 4.14 -4.95
CA TYR A 120 -15.93 3.03 -4.07
C TYR A 120 -15.81 3.44 -2.59
N GLY A 121 -15.83 4.74 -2.28
CA GLY A 121 -15.81 5.25 -0.90
C GLY A 121 -14.64 4.71 -0.08
N GLU A 122 -14.96 4.10 1.05
CA GLU A 122 -13.98 3.53 2.00
C GLU A 122 -13.12 2.37 1.44
N LYS A 123 -13.47 1.87 0.26
CA LYS A 123 -12.66 0.85 -0.44
C LYS A 123 -11.41 1.44 -1.08
N ILE A 124 -11.29 2.77 -1.13
CA ILE A 124 -10.12 3.47 -1.62
C ILE A 124 -9.36 4.06 -0.43
N ALA A 125 -8.09 3.67 -0.30
CA ALA A 125 -7.11 4.37 0.53
C ALA A 125 -6.08 5.04 -0.37
N VAL A 126 -5.38 6.05 0.15
CA VAL A 126 -4.31 6.74 -0.57
C VAL A 126 -2.99 6.55 0.17
N GLY A 127 -1.97 6.05 -0.54
CA GLY A 127 -0.61 5.99 -0.06
C GLY A 127 0.09 7.35 -0.25
N VAL A 128 0.65 7.89 0.82
CA VAL A 128 1.39 9.16 0.84
C VAL A 128 2.80 8.87 1.34
N ASP A 129 3.70 8.63 0.41
CA ASP A 129 5.10 8.38 0.71
C ASP A 129 5.84 9.73 0.80
N ILE A 130 6.56 9.95 1.88
CA ILE A 130 7.10 11.26 2.22
C ILE A 130 8.63 11.19 2.24
N LYS A 131 9.26 12.16 1.58
CA LYS A 131 10.69 12.43 1.62
C LYS A 131 10.91 13.92 1.88
N ASP A 132 11.55 14.24 2.99
CA ASP A 132 11.88 15.63 3.37
C ASP A 132 10.65 16.57 3.30
N GLY A 133 9.49 16.11 3.77
CA GLY A 133 8.22 16.85 3.78
C GLY A 133 7.47 16.89 2.45
N MET A 134 8.05 16.36 1.37
CA MET A 134 7.46 16.32 0.04
C MET A 134 6.94 14.94 -0.29
N VAL A 135 5.92 14.85 -1.15
CA VAL A 135 5.34 13.57 -1.56
C VAL A 135 6.18 12.93 -2.65
N ALA A 136 6.64 11.69 -2.38
CA ALA A 136 7.36 10.87 -3.34
C ALA A 136 6.40 10.06 -4.23
N ILE A 137 6.82 9.79 -5.46
CA ILE A 137 6.06 9.07 -6.48
C ILE A 137 6.93 8.07 -7.24
N LYS A 138 6.30 7.25 -8.08
CA LYS A 138 6.97 6.27 -8.96
C LYS A 138 7.90 5.30 -8.21
N GLY A 139 7.39 4.71 -7.12
CA GLY A 139 8.20 3.80 -6.30
C GLY A 139 9.40 4.50 -5.69
N TRP A 140 9.21 5.75 -5.21
CA TRP A 140 10.19 6.58 -4.49
C TRP A 140 11.34 7.12 -5.35
N THR A 141 11.30 6.94 -6.67
CA THR A 141 12.35 7.40 -7.59
C THR A 141 12.25 8.89 -7.92
N GLU A 142 11.09 9.48 -7.73
CA GLU A 142 10.84 10.90 -7.98
C GLU A 142 10.14 11.56 -6.78
N VAL A 143 10.39 12.85 -6.59
CA VAL A 143 9.70 13.67 -5.58
C VAL A 143 8.82 14.66 -6.32
N SER A 144 7.55 14.76 -5.92
CA SER A 144 6.61 15.71 -6.49
C SER A 144 6.84 17.13 -5.94
N ALA A 145 6.18 18.14 -6.55
CA ALA A 145 6.17 19.50 -6.02
C ALA A 145 5.15 19.72 -4.89
N LEU A 146 4.45 18.66 -4.44
CA LEU A 146 3.43 18.74 -3.39
C LEU A 146 4.05 18.46 -2.03
N THR A 147 3.76 19.32 -1.06
CA THR A 147 4.03 19.01 0.34
C THR A 147 3.04 17.98 0.87
N CYS A 148 3.44 17.24 1.89
CA CYS A 148 2.56 16.27 2.55
C CYS A 148 1.26 16.93 3.02
N ASP A 149 1.34 18.07 3.71
CA ASP A 149 0.19 18.78 4.27
C ASP A 149 -0.80 19.21 3.18
N ALA A 150 -0.31 19.88 2.12
CA ALA A 150 -1.17 20.32 1.02
C ALA A 150 -1.85 19.14 0.32
N PHE A 151 -1.18 18.00 0.22
CA PHE A 151 -1.76 16.83 -0.38
C PHE A 151 -2.81 16.19 0.54
N CYS A 152 -2.53 16.05 1.84
CA CYS A 152 -3.49 15.52 2.81
C CYS A 152 -4.76 16.38 2.89
N GLU A 153 -4.63 17.72 2.91
CA GLU A 153 -5.79 18.63 2.85
C GLU A 153 -6.62 18.44 1.57
N LYS A 154 -5.95 18.21 0.44
CA LYS A 154 -6.64 17.94 -0.83
C LYS A 154 -7.41 16.63 -0.78
N LEU A 155 -6.80 15.58 -0.23
CA LEU A 155 -7.42 14.26 -0.06
C LEU A 155 -8.64 14.32 0.86
N GLU A 156 -8.56 15.07 1.96
CA GLU A 156 -9.68 15.29 2.87
C GLU A 156 -10.87 15.96 2.16
N LYS A 157 -10.61 17.02 1.39
CA LYS A 157 -11.64 17.73 0.59
C LYS A 157 -12.28 16.84 -0.47
N MET A 158 -11.55 15.86 -1.02
CA MET A 158 -12.07 14.84 -1.94
C MET A 158 -12.87 13.74 -1.24
N GLY A 159 -12.88 13.70 0.10
CA GLY A 159 -13.61 12.71 0.88
C GLY A 159 -12.86 11.38 1.10
N VAL A 160 -11.55 11.34 0.88
CA VAL A 160 -10.71 10.17 1.21
C VAL A 160 -10.79 9.90 2.71
N LYS A 161 -11.09 8.66 3.09
CA LYS A 161 -11.28 8.26 4.50
C LYS A 161 -10.06 7.64 5.14
N THR A 162 -9.11 7.18 4.33
CA THR A 162 -7.90 6.51 4.82
C THR A 162 -6.68 6.96 4.03
N ILE A 163 -5.68 7.41 4.77
CA ILE A 163 -4.36 7.74 4.24
C ILE A 163 -3.34 6.82 4.91
N ILE A 164 -2.39 6.31 4.14
CA ILE A 164 -1.28 5.51 4.62
C ILE A 164 -0.01 6.31 4.38
N CYS A 165 0.56 6.83 5.46
CA CYS A 165 1.75 7.67 5.42
C CYS A 165 3.02 6.87 5.67
N THR A 166 4.00 6.97 4.76
CA THR A 166 5.32 6.35 4.89
C THR A 166 6.41 7.40 4.86
N ASP A 167 7.21 7.51 5.91
CA ASP A 167 8.51 8.20 5.82
C ASP A 167 9.53 7.27 5.17
N ILE A 168 9.78 7.47 3.87
CA ILE A 168 10.67 6.58 3.10
C ILE A 168 12.14 6.62 3.56
N SER A 169 12.53 7.63 4.35
CA SER A 169 13.85 7.70 4.95
C SER A 169 14.03 6.70 6.09
N LYS A 170 12.93 6.19 6.65
CA LYS A 170 12.92 5.25 7.78
C LYS A 170 12.53 3.83 7.38
N ASP A 171 11.87 3.66 6.23
CA ASP A 171 11.39 2.36 5.79
C ASP A 171 12.54 1.35 5.58
N GLY A 172 12.30 0.11 5.96
CA GLY A 172 13.26 -0.98 5.80
C GLY A 172 14.47 -0.98 6.74
N LEU A 173 14.67 0.03 7.59
CA LEU A 173 15.90 0.20 8.38
C LEU A 173 15.83 -0.39 9.81
N LEU A 174 14.65 -0.72 10.32
CA LEU A 174 14.44 -1.16 11.71
C LEU A 174 14.98 -0.16 12.78
N SER A 175 15.05 1.13 12.43
CA SER A 175 15.61 2.20 13.27
C SER A 175 14.57 3.06 13.98
N GLY A 176 13.33 2.56 14.06
CA GLY A 176 12.18 3.30 14.58
C GLY A 176 11.49 4.17 13.54
N THR A 177 10.44 4.86 13.96
CA THR A 177 9.60 5.70 13.09
C THR A 177 9.86 7.19 13.29
N ASN A 178 9.38 8.03 12.38
CA ASN A 178 9.44 9.49 12.49
C ASN A 178 8.29 10.02 13.34
N LEU A 179 8.47 10.02 14.65
CA LEU A 179 7.42 10.46 15.59
C LEU A 179 7.01 11.92 15.41
N GLU A 180 7.91 12.79 14.94
CA GLU A 180 7.59 14.21 14.71
C GLU A 180 6.63 14.36 13.55
N LEU A 181 6.88 13.68 12.44
CA LEU A 181 6.00 13.65 11.28
C LEU A 181 4.59 13.17 11.69
N TYR A 182 4.50 12.02 12.36
CA TYR A 182 3.19 11.44 12.72
C TYR A 182 2.45 12.17 13.85
N ARG A 183 3.11 13.07 14.56
CA ARG A 183 2.42 13.99 15.49
C ARG A 183 1.92 15.26 14.81
N HIS A 184 2.57 15.63 13.71
CA HIS A 184 2.20 16.79 12.90
C HIS A 184 0.96 16.49 12.04
N LEU A 185 0.87 15.29 11.46
CA LEU A 185 -0.27 14.81 10.68
C LEU A 185 -1.49 14.50 11.58
#